data_7a03123dab8388bcf3f6f2089a6d7052
#
_entry.id   7a03123dab8388bcf3f6f2089a6d7052
#
_cell.length_a   1.000
_cell.length_b   1.000
_cell.length_c   1.000
_cell.angle_alpha   90.00
_cell.angle_beta   90.00
_cell.angle_gamma   90.00
#
_symmetry.space_group_name_H-M   'P 1'
#
loop_
_entity.id
_entity.type
_entity.pdbx_description
1 polymer ?
#
loop_
_entity_poly.entity_id
_entity_poly.type
_entity_poly.pdbx_seq_one_letter_code
_entity_poly.pdbx_strand_id
1 'polypeptide(L)'
;MMALAKTEPKMNPNKKDLHVVELLQKSIGTGNPCLDFSYERLGDAGAMFLARRKDLSHVTQLNLSWNELTSKSLEALAQCSSLGNLTTLILDSNEIGDEGALAIAESKMLGSLKVLTLTKNQVSDSGGLALIKSPNLSQLSTLDLELNEIGREPLTKFPDGPAVSSLSRLNLRRNQIQDSTISDWLQTGAFVPVKHLNLGWNKIKNTGAAALAKSPMLSGLEQLMLDSNSIGNEGANAIAQSKNLESLTVLELHDNNYDQSTATALMDLRIRILIKKHLKGTKLNLNGKRLENRGLKALARSELLSGIETLSLRNNYFDYAGLKALAQSKHLSSLKSLNLMDNAILNKGAIILAESEVFSGLKNLNIENCGIMPAGILALAKSASLKNLEEITLNKNDIKDKGLQHLAASQNFAKLKSLKAGDVSVGDLAVKGLVLSHNLKNLEELHLNGNSITREGLGFLQDTPSLCALKKIDLRRNKFLYEDCVFLADSPRFKNLEVVRF
;
A
#
# COMPACT_ATOMS: atom_id res chain seq x y z
N MET A 1 70.78 -10.49 26.73
CA MET A 1 69.62 -10.58 25.86
C MET A 1 68.52 -9.67 26.42
N MET A 2 68.48 -8.44 26.01
CA MET A 2 67.44 -7.49 26.39
C MET A 2 66.38 -7.46 25.29
N ALA A 3 65.13 -7.82 25.61
CA ALA A 3 64.00 -7.69 24.71
C ALA A 3 63.61 -6.21 24.61
N LEU A 4 63.74 -5.66 23.41
CA LEU A 4 63.21 -4.34 23.05
C LEU A 4 61.70 -4.39 23.02
N ALA A 5 61.04 -3.84 24.04
CA ALA A 5 59.62 -3.47 24.00
C ALA A 5 59.45 -2.40 22.95
N LYS A 6 58.72 -2.72 21.85
CA LYS A 6 58.25 -1.73 20.90
C LYS A 6 57.19 -0.87 21.59
N THR A 7 57.57 0.35 21.98
CA THR A 7 56.66 1.39 22.42
C THR A 7 55.81 1.83 21.22
N GLU A 8 54.51 1.61 21.29
CA GLU A 8 53.54 2.20 20.36
C GLU A 8 53.70 3.74 20.41
N PRO A 9 53.59 4.42 19.25
CA PRO A 9 53.65 5.90 19.23
C PRO A 9 52.47 6.45 20.00
N LYS A 10 52.69 7.20 21.05
CA LYS A 10 51.68 8.04 21.74
C LYS A 10 51.18 9.09 20.72
N MET A 11 50.01 8.84 20.13
CA MET A 11 49.32 9.90 19.39
C MET A 11 48.97 11.04 20.34
N ASN A 12 49.41 12.24 20.02
CA ASN A 12 49.04 13.46 20.73
C ASN A 12 47.65 13.87 20.18
N PRO A 13 46.53 13.66 20.87
CA PRO A 13 45.22 13.92 20.31
C PRO A 13 45.01 15.43 20.17
N ASN A 14 44.60 15.87 18.97
CA ASN A 14 44.04 17.20 18.74
C ASN A 14 42.83 17.43 19.65
N LYS A 15 42.46 18.67 19.98
CA LYS A 15 41.26 18.96 20.79
C LYS A 15 39.98 18.32 20.24
N LYS A 16 39.89 18.11 18.92
CA LYS A 16 38.79 17.38 18.25
C LYS A 16 38.78 15.90 18.63
N ASP A 17 39.95 15.25 18.65
CA ASP A 17 40.06 13.83 18.96
C ASP A 17 39.69 13.53 20.41
N LEU A 18 39.99 14.48 21.34
CA LEU A 18 39.59 14.40 22.75
C LEU A 18 38.08 14.42 22.94
N HIS A 19 37.36 15.32 22.23
CA HIS A 19 35.91 15.40 22.32
C HIS A 19 35.25 14.12 21.81
N VAL A 20 35.71 13.55 20.69
CA VAL A 20 35.21 12.27 20.15
C VAL A 20 35.44 11.14 21.15
N VAL A 21 36.61 11.05 21.76
CA VAL A 21 36.94 10.02 22.77
C VAL A 21 36.03 10.13 24.00
N GLU A 22 35.77 11.32 24.49
CA GLU A 22 34.87 11.58 25.64
C GLU A 22 33.42 11.19 25.30
N LEU A 23 32.92 11.58 24.12
CA LEU A 23 31.60 11.21 23.61
C LEU A 23 31.41 9.70 23.57
N LEU A 24 32.39 9.01 22.95
CA LEU A 24 32.36 7.54 22.80
C LEU A 24 32.40 6.85 24.17
N GLN A 25 33.26 7.29 25.09
CA GLN A 25 33.36 6.75 26.44
C GLN A 25 32.07 6.91 27.24
N LYS A 26 31.47 8.10 27.17
CA LYS A 26 30.19 8.39 27.86
C LYS A 26 29.05 7.50 27.32
N SER A 27 28.91 7.39 26.01
CA SER A 27 27.81 6.63 25.39
C SER A 27 27.96 5.13 25.60
N ILE A 28 29.18 4.57 25.48
CA ILE A 28 29.46 3.15 25.69
C ILE A 28 29.22 2.78 27.17
N GLY A 29 29.62 3.65 28.10
CA GLY A 29 29.48 3.41 29.54
C GLY A 29 28.03 3.33 30.04
N THR A 30 27.04 3.66 29.23
CA THR A 30 25.63 3.55 29.57
C THR A 30 25.08 2.12 29.52
N GLY A 31 25.78 1.17 28.87
CA GLY A 31 25.30 -0.18 28.60
C GLY A 31 24.13 -0.23 27.58
N ASN A 32 23.90 0.84 26.85
CA ASN A 32 22.85 0.91 25.83
C ASN A 32 23.18 -0.03 24.65
N PRO A 33 22.32 -0.98 24.26
CA PRO A 33 22.56 -1.86 23.13
C PRO A 33 22.49 -1.14 21.78
N CYS A 34 21.95 0.09 21.72
CA CYS A 34 21.83 0.90 20.52
C CYS A 34 22.75 2.12 20.66
N LEU A 35 23.85 2.14 19.93
CA LEU A 35 24.76 3.29 19.89
C LEU A 35 24.55 4.08 18.60
N ASP A 36 24.24 5.34 18.74
CA ASP A 36 24.11 6.30 17.64
C ASP A 36 25.20 7.36 17.74
N PHE A 37 26.11 7.35 16.78
CA PHE A 37 27.19 8.29 16.59
C PHE A 37 27.11 8.96 15.22
N SER A 38 25.91 9.11 14.67
CA SER A 38 25.73 9.80 13.39
C SER A 38 26.08 11.29 13.50
N TYR A 39 26.70 11.84 12.45
CA TYR A 39 27.10 13.26 12.34
C TYR A 39 28.17 13.75 13.34
N GLU A 40 28.90 12.86 13.98
CA GLU A 40 29.89 13.23 15.00
C GLU A 40 31.29 13.53 14.44
N ARG A 41 31.48 13.43 13.12
CA ARG A 41 32.76 13.58 12.42
C ARG A 41 33.89 12.77 13.04
N LEU A 42 33.58 11.50 13.33
CA LEU A 42 34.51 10.56 13.97
C LEU A 42 35.81 10.34 13.17
N GLY A 43 35.71 10.36 11.86
CA GLY A 43 36.78 9.94 10.96
C GLY A 43 37.27 8.52 11.25
N ASP A 44 38.29 8.10 10.53
CA ASP A 44 38.88 6.78 10.75
C ASP A 44 39.45 6.60 12.17
N ALA A 45 39.98 7.66 12.75
CA ALA A 45 40.57 7.62 14.11
C ALA A 45 39.51 7.23 15.17
N GLY A 46 38.28 7.81 15.09
CA GLY A 46 37.18 7.50 16.01
C GLY A 46 36.70 6.08 15.83
N ALA A 47 36.54 5.61 14.58
CA ALA A 47 36.17 4.23 14.29
C ALA A 47 37.21 3.22 14.77
N MET A 48 38.51 3.52 14.59
CA MET A 48 39.59 2.69 15.12
C MET A 48 39.63 2.66 16.65
N PHE A 49 39.25 3.76 17.31
CA PHE A 49 39.08 3.76 18.76
C PHE A 49 37.95 2.81 19.19
N LEU A 50 36.80 2.84 18.51
CA LEU A 50 35.71 1.87 18.74
C LEU A 50 36.19 0.43 18.52
N ALA A 51 36.91 0.16 17.45
CA ALA A 51 37.40 -1.17 17.11
C ALA A 51 38.33 -1.79 18.16
N ARG A 52 39.03 -0.97 18.95
CA ARG A 52 39.92 -1.41 20.03
C ARG A 52 39.22 -1.68 21.36
N ARG A 53 37.91 -1.34 21.47
CA ARG A 53 37.14 -1.52 22.70
C ARG A 53 36.81 -3.00 22.90
N LYS A 54 36.83 -3.44 24.16
CA LYS A 54 36.52 -4.82 24.57
C LYS A 54 35.12 -4.93 25.24
N ASP A 55 34.50 -3.82 25.50
CA ASP A 55 33.26 -3.69 26.27
C ASP A 55 32.00 -3.42 25.41
N LEU A 56 32.07 -3.72 24.12
CA LEU A 56 30.95 -3.51 23.16
C LEU A 56 30.08 -4.77 22.97
N SER A 57 30.28 -5.84 23.75
CA SER A 57 29.54 -7.09 23.57
C SER A 57 28.02 -6.98 23.81
N HIS A 58 27.59 -5.92 24.48
CA HIS A 58 26.16 -5.59 24.67
C HIS A 58 25.55 -4.84 23.48
N VAL A 59 26.36 -4.35 22.54
CA VAL A 59 25.90 -3.51 21.41
C VAL A 59 25.30 -4.41 20.33
N THR A 60 24.04 -4.15 19.98
CA THR A 60 23.32 -4.85 18.93
C THR A 60 23.04 -3.95 17.72
N GLN A 61 23.05 -2.62 17.91
CA GLN A 61 22.87 -1.64 16.84
C GLN A 61 23.93 -0.55 16.94
N LEU A 62 24.56 -0.25 15.81
CA LEU A 62 25.59 0.79 15.70
C LEU A 62 25.33 1.66 14.48
N ASN A 63 25.09 2.94 14.71
CA ASN A 63 24.93 3.95 13.67
C ASN A 63 26.17 4.84 13.61
N LEU A 64 26.87 4.78 12.47
CA LEU A 64 28.06 5.58 12.17
C LEU A 64 27.88 6.43 10.89
N SER A 65 26.64 6.78 10.56
CA SER A 65 26.37 7.59 9.36
C SER A 65 26.98 8.98 9.44
N TRP A 66 27.39 9.52 8.29
CA TRP A 66 27.89 10.91 8.17
C TRP A 66 29.14 11.18 9.04
N ASN A 67 30.15 10.31 8.98
CA ASN A 67 31.32 10.38 9.81
C ASN A 67 32.65 10.45 9.06
N GLU A 68 32.65 10.63 7.75
CA GLU A 68 33.88 10.73 6.94
C GLU A 68 34.74 9.44 7.07
N LEU A 69 34.08 8.27 7.23
CA LEU A 69 34.77 6.98 7.37
C LEU A 69 35.21 6.46 6.01
N THR A 70 36.43 5.89 5.96
CA THR A 70 36.97 5.23 4.77
C THR A 70 37.08 3.71 4.95
N SER A 71 37.63 2.98 3.96
CA SER A 71 37.90 1.54 4.06
C SER A 71 38.71 1.18 5.31
N LYS A 72 39.65 2.04 5.73
CA LYS A 72 40.50 1.81 6.91
C LYS A 72 39.71 1.66 8.21
N SER A 73 38.62 2.42 8.34
CA SER A 73 37.69 2.27 9.47
C SER A 73 37.10 0.88 9.50
N LEU A 74 36.66 0.39 8.34
CA LEU A 74 35.96 -0.87 8.23
C LEU A 74 36.87 -2.07 8.38
N GLU A 75 38.11 -2.00 7.90
CA GLU A 75 39.14 -2.99 8.17
C GLU A 75 39.33 -3.20 9.68
N ALA A 76 39.36 -2.14 10.46
CA ALA A 76 39.50 -2.21 11.92
C ALA A 76 38.19 -2.72 12.60
N LEU A 77 37.03 -2.20 12.24
CA LEU A 77 35.76 -2.61 12.83
C LEU A 77 35.41 -4.06 12.49
N ALA A 78 35.72 -4.52 11.28
CA ALA A 78 35.50 -5.89 10.83
C ALA A 78 36.29 -6.96 11.64
N GLN A 79 37.35 -6.54 12.33
CA GLN A 79 38.17 -7.42 13.19
C GLN A 79 37.81 -7.27 14.68
N CYS A 80 36.85 -6.38 15.03
CA CYS A 80 36.49 -6.12 16.41
C CYS A 80 35.65 -7.26 16.99
N SER A 81 36.27 -8.11 17.82
CA SER A 81 35.62 -9.27 18.43
C SER A 81 34.46 -8.89 19.38
N SER A 82 34.51 -7.72 20.00
CA SER A 82 33.44 -7.26 20.89
C SER A 82 32.17 -6.83 20.16
N LEU A 83 32.17 -6.68 18.82
CA LEU A 83 30.99 -6.41 18.00
C LEU A 83 30.32 -7.69 17.46
N GLY A 84 30.66 -8.88 17.97
CA GLY A 84 30.09 -10.14 17.50
C GLY A 84 28.58 -10.30 17.65
N ASN A 85 27.94 -9.51 18.52
CA ASN A 85 26.49 -9.50 18.72
C ASN A 85 25.79 -8.44 17.88
N LEU A 86 26.50 -7.70 17.03
CA LEU A 86 25.95 -6.62 16.23
C LEU A 86 24.98 -7.18 15.17
N THR A 87 23.72 -6.74 15.22
CA THR A 87 22.68 -7.15 14.29
C THR A 87 22.34 -6.08 13.27
N THR A 88 22.61 -4.80 13.58
CA THR A 88 22.34 -3.65 12.71
C THR A 88 23.56 -2.73 12.67
N LEU A 89 24.08 -2.52 11.46
CA LEU A 89 25.19 -1.59 11.20
C LEU A 89 24.74 -0.58 10.14
N ILE A 90 24.76 0.70 10.51
CA ILE A 90 24.34 1.81 9.65
C ILE A 90 25.58 2.68 9.38
N LEU A 91 25.94 2.78 8.10
CA LEU A 91 27.19 3.42 7.63
C LEU A 91 26.93 4.49 6.55
N ASP A 92 25.68 4.97 6.44
CA ASP A 92 25.25 5.83 5.35
C ASP A 92 26.08 7.13 5.25
N SER A 93 26.32 7.60 4.02
CA SER A 93 27.04 8.85 3.75
C SER A 93 28.44 8.90 4.39
N ASN A 94 29.26 7.93 4.01
CA ASN A 94 30.68 7.86 4.27
C ASN A 94 31.47 7.66 2.94
N GLU A 95 32.74 7.32 3.01
CA GLU A 95 33.64 7.09 1.86
C GLU A 95 34.25 5.67 1.89
N ILE A 96 33.41 4.65 2.13
CA ILE A 96 33.85 3.28 2.46
C ILE A 96 34.42 2.55 1.24
N GLY A 97 33.83 2.72 0.07
CA GLY A 97 34.26 2.09 -1.17
C GLY A 97 34.20 0.55 -1.17
N ASP A 98 34.77 -0.05 -2.21
CA ASP A 98 34.78 -1.52 -2.37
C ASP A 98 35.65 -2.22 -1.35
N GLU A 99 36.80 -1.65 -0.98
CA GLU A 99 37.72 -2.24 -0.01
C GLU A 99 37.05 -2.36 1.37
N GLY A 100 36.32 -1.34 1.81
CA GLY A 100 35.59 -1.41 3.06
C GLY A 100 34.41 -2.36 3.02
N ALA A 101 33.69 -2.42 1.89
CA ALA A 101 32.63 -3.42 1.67
C ALA A 101 33.19 -4.85 1.70
N LEU A 102 34.36 -5.09 1.11
CA LEU A 102 35.06 -6.37 1.15
C LEU A 102 35.48 -6.74 2.58
N ALA A 103 36.04 -5.77 3.34
CA ALA A 103 36.40 -5.99 4.75
C ALA A 103 35.21 -6.47 5.59
N ILE A 104 34.00 -5.87 5.37
CA ILE A 104 32.77 -6.31 6.02
C ILE A 104 32.41 -7.74 5.55
N ALA A 105 32.47 -8.02 4.25
CA ALA A 105 32.10 -9.30 3.66
C ALA A 105 33.00 -10.45 4.15
N GLU A 106 34.26 -10.19 4.39
CA GLU A 106 35.26 -11.17 4.89
C GLU A 106 35.28 -11.31 6.41
N SER A 107 34.58 -10.43 7.12
CA SER A 107 34.58 -10.41 8.58
C SER A 107 33.88 -11.63 9.17
N LYS A 108 34.63 -12.38 10.00
CA LYS A 108 34.10 -13.45 10.85
C LYS A 108 33.43 -12.92 12.12
N MET A 109 33.70 -11.68 12.50
CA MET A 109 33.15 -11.04 13.71
C MET A 109 31.76 -10.50 13.48
N LEU A 110 31.43 -10.06 12.26
CA LEU A 110 30.14 -9.45 11.93
C LEU A 110 29.08 -10.46 11.45
N GLY A 111 29.25 -11.74 11.75
CA GLY A 111 28.35 -12.82 11.29
C GLY A 111 26.91 -12.76 11.82
N SER A 112 26.66 -12.00 12.89
CA SER A 112 25.32 -11.78 13.44
C SER A 112 24.52 -10.69 12.73
N LEU A 113 25.11 -9.97 11.74
CA LEU A 113 24.45 -8.88 11.03
C LEU A 113 23.20 -9.36 10.29
N LYS A 114 22.10 -8.65 10.54
CA LYS A 114 20.81 -8.81 9.85
C LYS A 114 20.49 -7.63 8.94
N VAL A 115 20.94 -6.44 9.32
CA VAL A 115 20.72 -5.20 8.57
C VAL A 115 22.04 -4.47 8.39
N LEU A 116 22.39 -4.21 7.14
CA LEU A 116 23.55 -3.40 6.75
C LEU A 116 23.10 -2.32 5.79
N THR A 117 23.39 -1.05 6.13
CA THR A 117 23.13 0.08 5.24
C THR A 117 24.43 0.79 4.90
N LEU A 118 24.66 1.01 3.62
CA LEU A 118 25.82 1.64 3.00
C LEU A 118 25.38 2.70 1.98
N THR A 119 24.26 3.37 2.22
CA THR A 119 23.76 4.41 1.32
C THR A 119 24.83 5.47 1.12
N LYS A 120 25.13 5.83 -0.15
CA LYS A 120 26.09 6.87 -0.51
C LYS A 120 27.50 6.63 0.07
N ASN A 121 28.15 5.56 -0.42
CA ASN A 121 29.46 5.13 0.05
C ASN A 121 30.48 4.80 -1.06
N GLN A 122 30.22 5.12 -2.31
CA GLN A 122 31.12 4.88 -3.46
C GLN A 122 31.39 3.36 -3.70
N VAL A 123 30.45 2.49 -3.30
CA VAL A 123 30.55 1.05 -3.50
C VAL A 123 30.17 0.70 -4.95
N SER A 124 31.05 -0.02 -5.65
CA SER A 124 30.81 -0.50 -7.01
C SER A 124 30.24 -1.95 -7.02
N ASP A 125 30.10 -2.52 -8.23
CA ASP A 125 29.69 -3.92 -8.40
C ASP A 125 30.56 -4.92 -7.63
N SER A 126 31.85 -4.64 -7.52
CA SER A 126 32.80 -5.50 -6.81
C SER A 126 32.48 -5.59 -5.32
N GLY A 127 32.34 -4.46 -4.65
CA GLY A 127 31.97 -4.40 -3.22
C GLY A 127 30.55 -4.91 -2.96
N GLY A 128 29.59 -4.52 -3.81
CA GLY A 128 28.18 -4.95 -3.70
C GLY A 128 28.03 -6.47 -3.80
N LEU A 129 28.66 -7.09 -4.78
CA LEU A 129 28.63 -8.55 -4.96
C LEU A 129 29.41 -9.29 -3.86
N ALA A 130 30.53 -8.73 -3.37
CA ALA A 130 31.24 -9.32 -2.24
C ALA A 130 30.34 -9.45 -1.01
N LEU A 131 29.57 -8.41 -0.68
CA LEU A 131 28.60 -8.44 0.42
C LEU A 131 27.47 -9.47 0.18
N ILE A 132 26.88 -9.49 -1.01
CA ILE A 132 25.78 -10.40 -1.35
C ILE A 132 26.19 -11.86 -1.34
N LYS A 133 27.45 -12.15 -1.67
CA LYS A 133 27.99 -13.51 -1.76
C LYS A 133 28.86 -13.88 -0.57
N SER A 134 28.88 -13.10 0.48
CA SER A 134 29.70 -13.36 1.66
C SER A 134 29.27 -14.63 2.40
N PRO A 135 30.15 -15.61 2.60
CA PRO A 135 29.86 -16.77 3.42
C PRO A 135 29.77 -16.45 4.91
N ASN A 136 30.31 -15.28 5.33
CA ASN A 136 30.35 -14.87 6.73
C ASN A 136 29.07 -14.12 7.16
N LEU A 137 28.34 -13.46 6.23
CA LEU A 137 27.12 -12.68 6.52
C LEU A 137 25.85 -13.55 6.41
N SER A 138 25.89 -14.78 6.92
CA SER A 138 24.83 -15.78 6.74
C SER A 138 23.46 -15.39 7.31
N GLN A 139 23.37 -14.38 8.18
CA GLN A 139 22.12 -13.87 8.76
C GLN A 139 21.65 -12.57 8.11
N LEU A 140 22.39 -12.01 7.15
CA LEU A 140 22.04 -10.74 6.52
C LEU A 140 20.72 -10.85 5.75
N SER A 141 19.72 -10.11 6.19
CA SER A 141 18.37 -10.12 5.60
C SER A 141 18.06 -8.85 4.82
N THR A 142 18.74 -7.75 5.13
CA THR A 142 18.54 -6.44 4.50
C THR A 142 19.89 -5.82 4.17
N LEU A 143 20.10 -5.50 2.90
CA LEU A 143 21.26 -4.77 2.39
C LEU A 143 20.77 -3.52 1.63
N ASP A 144 21.22 -2.35 2.09
CA ASP A 144 20.96 -1.09 1.42
C ASP A 144 22.24 -0.54 0.80
N LEU A 145 22.22 -0.39 -0.52
CA LEU A 145 23.31 0.14 -1.35
C LEU A 145 22.81 1.33 -2.21
N GLU A 146 21.78 2.07 -1.74
CA GLU A 146 21.27 3.24 -2.47
C GLU A 146 22.37 4.31 -2.65
N LEU A 147 22.31 5.06 -3.78
CA LEU A 147 23.24 6.14 -4.05
C LEU A 147 24.72 5.70 -4.04
N ASN A 148 25.05 4.60 -4.67
CA ASN A 148 26.38 4.08 -4.85
C ASN A 148 26.79 4.09 -6.34
N GLU A 149 27.86 3.38 -6.70
CA GLU A 149 28.44 3.40 -8.05
C GLU A 149 28.22 2.07 -8.80
N ILE A 150 27.26 1.23 -8.38
CA ILE A 150 26.96 -0.07 -8.98
C ILE A 150 26.50 0.11 -10.42
N GLY A 151 27.07 -0.65 -11.34
CA GLY A 151 26.84 -0.57 -12.78
C GLY A 151 27.66 0.51 -13.49
N ARG A 152 28.58 1.18 -12.81
CA ARG A 152 29.47 2.18 -13.39
C ARG A 152 30.48 1.53 -14.35
N GLU A 153 31.04 0.41 -13.94
CA GLU A 153 32.03 -0.32 -14.69
C GLU A 153 31.60 -1.78 -14.92
N PRO A 154 31.98 -2.41 -16.05
CA PRO A 154 31.68 -3.82 -16.27
C PRO A 154 32.39 -4.69 -15.26
N LEU A 155 31.72 -5.75 -14.80
CA LEU A 155 32.34 -6.76 -13.96
C LEU A 155 33.47 -7.47 -14.72
N THR A 156 34.66 -7.41 -14.16
CA THR A 156 35.86 -8.13 -14.69
C THR A 156 35.99 -9.52 -14.13
N LYS A 157 35.42 -9.75 -12.94
CA LYS A 157 35.41 -11.06 -12.26
C LYS A 157 34.07 -11.26 -11.56
N PHE A 158 33.54 -12.46 -11.63
CA PHE A 158 32.35 -12.87 -10.89
C PHE A 158 32.78 -13.53 -9.58
N PRO A 159 32.33 -13.03 -8.41
CA PRO A 159 32.62 -13.73 -7.16
C PRO A 159 32.02 -15.13 -7.15
N ASP A 160 32.77 -16.11 -6.66
CA ASP A 160 32.31 -17.47 -6.52
C ASP A 160 31.32 -17.62 -5.36
N GLY A 161 30.55 -18.71 -5.40
CA GLY A 161 29.63 -19.07 -4.33
C GLY A 161 28.19 -18.60 -4.52
N PRO A 162 27.27 -19.12 -3.72
CA PRO A 162 25.87 -18.72 -3.73
C PRO A 162 25.68 -17.35 -3.07
N ALA A 163 24.58 -16.68 -3.39
CA ALA A 163 24.17 -15.49 -2.64
C ALA A 163 23.78 -15.85 -1.19
N VAL A 164 23.88 -14.87 -0.29
CA VAL A 164 23.48 -15.02 1.12
C VAL A 164 22.03 -15.47 1.20
N SER A 165 21.78 -16.67 1.69
CA SER A 165 20.46 -17.33 1.65
C SER A 165 19.38 -16.61 2.46
N SER A 166 19.77 -15.81 3.44
CA SER A 166 18.88 -15.02 4.28
C SER A 166 18.50 -13.67 3.67
N LEU A 167 19.20 -13.21 2.60
CA LEU A 167 18.99 -11.89 2.02
C LEU A 167 17.62 -11.78 1.34
N SER A 168 16.70 -11.05 1.96
CA SER A 168 15.35 -10.87 1.47
C SER A 168 15.07 -9.46 0.91
N ARG A 169 15.86 -8.46 1.32
CA ARG A 169 15.72 -7.07 0.90
C ARG A 169 17.02 -6.53 0.34
N LEU A 170 16.99 -6.10 -0.92
CA LEU A 170 18.13 -5.50 -1.60
C LEU A 170 17.69 -4.16 -2.21
N ASN A 171 18.28 -3.08 -1.71
CA ASN A 171 18.08 -1.73 -2.25
C ASN A 171 19.30 -1.31 -3.08
N LEU A 172 19.08 -1.12 -4.37
CA LEU A 172 20.06 -0.67 -5.37
C LEU A 172 19.60 0.63 -6.07
N ARG A 173 18.68 1.36 -5.44
CA ARG A 173 18.15 2.61 -5.95
C ARG A 173 19.25 3.63 -6.18
N ARG A 174 19.08 4.51 -7.19
CA ARG A 174 20.03 5.62 -7.48
C ARG A 174 21.48 5.14 -7.67
N ASN A 175 21.65 4.14 -8.52
CA ASN A 175 22.94 3.66 -8.97
C ASN A 175 23.12 3.91 -10.49
N GLN A 176 24.05 3.22 -11.14
CA GLN A 176 24.38 3.33 -12.56
C GLN A 176 23.99 2.07 -13.34
N ILE A 177 23.09 1.26 -12.78
CA ILE A 177 22.74 -0.08 -13.28
C ILE A 177 22.16 0.01 -14.69
N GLN A 178 22.77 -0.73 -15.62
CA GLN A 178 22.39 -0.84 -17.04
C GLN A 178 21.89 -2.26 -17.34
N ASP A 179 21.50 -2.50 -18.57
CA ASP A 179 21.04 -3.81 -19.04
C ASP A 179 22.11 -4.90 -18.91
N SER A 180 23.39 -4.57 -19.18
CA SER A 180 24.52 -5.47 -18.98
C SER A 180 24.67 -5.86 -17.51
N THR A 181 24.61 -4.89 -16.59
CA THR A 181 24.70 -5.12 -15.16
C THR A 181 23.62 -6.08 -14.67
N ILE A 182 22.36 -5.89 -15.14
CA ILE A 182 21.26 -6.81 -14.82
C ILE A 182 21.59 -8.23 -15.30
N SER A 183 22.09 -8.37 -16.53
CA SER A 183 22.46 -9.68 -17.09
C SER A 183 23.56 -10.35 -16.29
N ASP A 184 24.59 -9.60 -15.92
CA ASP A 184 25.72 -10.10 -15.13
C ASP A 184 25.27 -10.53 -13.72
N TRP A 185 24.50 -9.70 -13.04
CA TRP A 185 24.01 -10.02 -11.69
C TRP A 185 23.04 -11.22 -11.68
N LEU A 186 22.22 -11.38 -12.72
CA LEU A 186 21.39 -12.59 -12.88
C LEU A 186 22.25 -13.84 -13.07
N GLN A 187 23.33 -13.78 -13.87
CA GLN A 187 24.25 -14.90 -14.06
C GLN A 187 24.95 -15.31 -12.75
N THR A 188 25.27 -14.36 -11.90
CA THR A 188 25.88 -14.64 -10.58
C THR A 188 24.90 -15.23 -9.57
N GLY A 189 23.60 -15.17 -9.81
CA GLY A 189 22.58 -15.53 -8.84
C GLY A 189 22.41 -14.53 -7.69
N ALA A 190 22.89 -13.28 -7.83
CA ALA A 190 22.87 -12.25 -6.80
C ALA A 190 21.45 -11.89 -6.32
N PHE A 191 20.42 -12.11 -7.16
CA PHE A 191 19.03 -11.81 -6.81
C PHE A 191 18.27 -12.97 -6.14
N VAL A 192 18.91 -14.09 -5.91
CA VAL A 192 18.32 -15.21 -5.17
C VAL A 192 18.85 -15.18 -3.73
N PRO A 193 17.99 -15.19 -2.74
CA PRO A 193 16.54 -15.37 -2.63
C PRO A 193 15.75 -14.06 -2.37
N VAL A 194 16.11 -12.97 -3.01
CA VAL A 194 15.55 -11.64 -2.74
C VAL A 194 14.05 -11.61 -2.97
N LYS A 195 13.31 -11.10 -1.98
CA LYS A 195 11.85 -10.86 -2.06
C LYS A 195 11.49 -9.41 -2.38
N HIS A 196 12.33 -8.48 -1.98
CA HIS A 196 12.13 -7.05 -2.17
C HIS A 196 13.35 -6.47 -2.88
N LEU A 197 13.20 -6.15 -4.15
CA LEU A 197 14.26 -5.61 -5.00
C LEU A 197 13.91 -4.19 -5.45
N ASN A 198 14.75 -3.23 -5.09
CA ASN A 198 14.63 -1.85 -5.52
C ASN A 198 15.74 -1.49 -6.53
N LEU A 199 15.35 -1.25 -7.76
CA LEU A 199 16.18 -0.83 -8.89
C LEU A 199 15.74 0.53 -9.46
N GLY A 200 14.97 1.30 -8.72
CA GLY A 200 14.51 2.64 -9.13
C GLY A 200 15.68 3.61 -9.35
N TRP A 201 15.50 4.61 -10.22
CA TRP A 201 16.51 5.64 -10.51
C TRP A 201 17.83 5.04 -10.99
N ASN A 202 17.76 4.19 -12.00
CA ASN A 202 18.90 3.59 -12.68
C ASN A 202 18.85 3.88 -14.19
N LYS A 203 19.60 3.13 -14.99
CA LYS A 203 19.70 3.30 -16.45
C LYS A 203 19.19 2.06 -17.21
N ILE A 204 18.30 1.29 -16.60
CA ILE A 204 17.75 0.06 -17.17
C ILE A 204 16.84 0.39 -18.34
N LYS A 205 17.03 -0.32 -19.46
CA LYS A 205 16.23 -0.22 -20.68
C LYS A 205 15.43 -1.51 -20.92
N ASN A 206 15.01 -1.72 -22.17
CA ASN A 206 14.16 -2.85 -22.54
C ASN A 206 14.80 -4.21 -22.31
N THR A 207 16.09 -4.35 -22.63
CA THR A 207 16.80 -5.64 -22.54
C THR A 207 16.95 -6.07 -21.08
N GLY A 208 17.34 -5.16 -20.19
CA GLY A 208 17.47 -5.44 -18.77
C GLY A 208 16.11 -5.76 -18.11
N ALA A 209 15.06 -4.99 -18.45
CA ALA A 209 13.71 -5.26 -17.97
C ALA A 209 13.19 -6.63 -18.46
N ALA A 210 13.45 -6.98 -19.74
CA ALA A 210 13.09 -8.28 -20.28
C ALA A 210 13.89 -9.44 -19.65
N ALA A 211 15.16 -9.22 -19.31
CA ALA A 211 15.97 -10.21 -18.59
C ALA A 211 15.40 -10.49 -17.19
N LEU A 212 15.05 -9.45 -16.43
CA LEU A 212 14.36 -9.60 -15.14
C LEU A 212 13.04 -10.36 -15.30
N ALA A 213 12.21 -10.00 -16.28
CA ALA A 213 10.92 -10.63 -16.53
C ALA A 213 11.01 -12.12 -16.88
N LYS A 214 12.08 -12.53 -17.57
CA LYS A 214 12.32 -13.91 -18.03
C LYS A 214 13.04 -14.78 -17.02
N SER A 215 13.63 -14.18 -15.97
CA SER A 215 14.43 -14.92 -15.02
C SER A 215 13.59 -15.78 -14.07
N PRO A 216 13.73 -17.10 -14.04
CA PRO A 216 13.05 -17.96 -13.09
C PRO A 216 13.54 -17.75 -11.66
N MET A 217 14.72 -17.16 -11.46
CA MET A 217 15.28 -16.84 -10.16
C MET A 217 14.45 -15.83 -9.38
N LEU A 218 13.64 -15.02 -10.08
CA LEU A 218 12.78 -14.00 -9.47
C LEU A 218 11.34 -14.49 -9.19
N SER A 219 11.08 -15.81 -9.28
CA SER A 219 9.73 -16.36 -9.06
C SER A 219 9.20 -16.16 -7.64
N GLY A 220 10.07 -15.98 -6.66
CA GLY A 220 9.72 -15.62 -5.28
C GLY A 220 9.67 -14.13 -4.98
N LEU A 221 9.91 -13.26 -5.98
CA LEU A 221 9.96 -11.81 -5.78
C LEU A 221 8.57 -11.25 -5.45
N GLU A 222 8.47 -10.57 -4.32
CA GLU A 222 7.23 -9.99 -3.82
C GLU A 222 7.10 -8.49 -4.13
N GLN A 223 8.23 -7.77 -4.23
CA GLN A 223 8.26 -6.34 -4.53
C GLN A 223 9.36 -6.03 -5.53
N LEU A 224 9.01 -5.29 -6.59
CA LEU A 224 9.94 -4.82 -7.62
C LEU A 224 9.69 -3.34 -7.89
N MET A 225 10.69 -2.50 -7.63
CA MET A 225 10.69 -1.10 -7.97
C MET A 225 11.65 -0.88 -9.14
N LEU A 226 11.13 -0.32 -10.23
CA LEU A 226 11.81 0.04 -11.49
C LEU A 226 11.47 1.46 -11.92
N ASP A 227 10.93 2.27 -11.02
CA ASP A 227 10.59 3.67 -11.29
C ASP A 227 11.82 4.47 -11.72
N SER A 228 11.59 5.51 -12.56
CA SER A 228 12.65 6.42 -13.00
C SER A 228 13.86 5.68 -13.63
N ASN A 229 13.57 4.85 -14.65
CA ASN A 229 14.51 4.19 -15.52
C ASN A 229 14.28 4.62 -16.99
N SER A 230 14.83 3.90 -17.96
CA SER A 230 14.65 4.17 -19.39
C SER A 230 13.93 3.01 -20.11
N ILE A 231 13.01 2.34 -19.41
CA ILE A 231 12.27 1.19 -19.90
C ILE A 231 11.21 1.65 -20.91
N GLY A 232 11.29 1.18 -22.13
CA GLY A 232 10.31 1.43 -23.17
C GLY A 232 9.23 0.35 -23.24
N ASN A 233 8.44 0.38 -24.33
CA ASN A 233 7.29 -0.51 -24.51
C ASN A 233 7.64 -2.00 -24.43
N GLU A 234 8.72 -2.43 -25.05
CA GLU A 234 9.10 -3.85 -25.09
C GLU A 234 9.45 -4.38 -23.71
N GLY A 235 10.26 -3.63 -22.93
CA GLY A 235 10.65 -4.03 -21.58
C GLY A 235 9.47 -4.03 -20.62
N ALA A 236 8.64 -3.01 -20.69
CA ALA A 236 7.45 -2.89 -19.85
C ALA A 236 6.40 -3.97 -20.17
N ASN A 237 6.20 -4.31 -21.44
CA ASN A 237 5.34 -5.43 -21.84
C ASN A 237 5.91 -6.79 -21.41
N ALA A 238 7.24 -6.97 -21.44
CA ALA A 238 7.86 -8.19 -20.91
C ALA A 238 7.56 -8.36 -19.41
N ILE A 239 7.67 -7.30 -18.61
CA ILE A 239 7.28 -7.31 -17.19
C ILE A 239 5.78 -7.63 -17.02
N ALA A 240 4.91 -6.95 -17.80
CA ALA A 240 3.45 -7.13 -17.70
C ALA A 240 3.01 -8.58 -17.97
N GLN A 241 3.70 -9.27 -18.90
CA GLN A 241 3.39 -10.63 -19.36
C GLN A 241 4.20 -11.73 -18.66
N SER A 242 5.10 -11.37 -17.72
CA SER A 242 5.97 -12.32 -17.06
C SER A 242 5.20 -13.35 -16.23
N LYS A 243 5.51 -14.61 -16.44
CA LYS A 243 5.06 -15.73 -15.60
C LYS A 243 5.96 -15.94 -14.37
N ASN A 244 7.19 -15.44 -14.42
CA ASN A 244 8.13 -15.56 -13.30
C ASN A 244 7.90 -14.50 -12.21
N LEU A 245 7.14 -13.44 -12.50
CA LEU A 245 6.83 -12.37 -11.55
C LEU A 245 5.41 -12.47 -10.96
N GLU A 246 4.84 -13.66 -10.91
CA GLU A 246 3.47 -13.87 -10.40
C GLU A 246 3.33 -13.67 -8.88
N SER A 247 4.42 -13.76 -8.12
CA SER A 247 4.44 -13.54 -6.67
C SER A 247 4.40 -12.04 -6.30
N LEU A 248 4.52 -11.14 -7.27
CA LEU A 248 4.53 -9.69 -7.00
C LEU A 248 3.25 -9.23 -6.29
N THR A 249 3.46 -8.47 -5.23
CA THR A 249 2.44 -7.72 -4.48
C THR A 249 2.62 -6.21 -4.60
N VAL A 250 3.80 -5.76 -5.06
CA VAL A 250 4.12 -4.37 -5.37
C VAL A 250 4.96 -4.32 -6.64
N LEU A 251 4.55 -3.49 -7.59
CA LEU A 251 5.32 -3.13 -8.77
C LEU A 251 5.26 -1.62 -8.99
N GLU A 252 6.42 -0.96 -9.03
CA GLU A 252 6.54 0.45 -9.39
C GLU A 252 7.34 0.56 -10.71
N LEU A 253 6.73 1.22 -11.71
CA LEU A 253 7.29 1.38 -13.06
C LEU A 253 7.06 2.80 -13.62
N HIS A 254 6.56 3.75 -12.79
CA HIS A 254 6.34 5.13 -13.22
C HIS A 254 7.66 5.80 -13.64
N ASP A 255 7.56 6.93 -14.35
CA ASP A 255 8.71 7.69 -14.86
C ASP A 255 9.65 6.84 -15.74
N ASN A 256 9.08 6.08 -16.67
CA ASN A 256 9.75 5.31 -17.72
C ASN A 256 9.25 5.73 -19.10
N ASN A 257 9.80 5.15 -20.18
CA ASN A 257 9.62 5.61 -21.57
C ASN A 257 8.59 4.78 -22.36
N TYR A 258 7.51 4.32 -21.75
CA TYR A 258 6.47 3.54 -22.43
C TYR A 258 5.21 4.36 -22.75
N ASP A 259 4.49 3.94 -23.78
CA ASP A 259 3.28 4.59 -24.28
C ASP A 259 1.99 4.18 -23.51
N GLN A 260 0.86 4.78 -23.92
CA GLN A 260 -0.44 4.54 -23.32
C GLN A 260 -0.96 3.10 -23.52
N SER A 261 -0.58 2.42 -24.60
CA SER A 261 -1.02 1.04 -24.85
C SER A 261 -0.34 0.08 -23.87
N THR A 262 0.96 0.25 -23.69
CA THR A 262 1.76 -0.47 -22.69
C THR A 262 1.32 -0.17 -21.25
N ALA A 263 0.96 1.08 -20.95
CA ALA A 263 0.37 1.45 -19.67
C ALA A 263 -0.95 0.69 -19.39
N THR A 264 -1.68 0.30 -20.43
CA THR A 264 -2.89 -0.54 -20.28
C THR A 264 -2.55 -1.98 -19.88
N ALA A 265 -1.54 -2.59 -20.50
CA ALA A 265 -1.08 -3.94 -20.12
C ALA A 265 -0.52 -3.97 -18.70
N LEU A 266 0.23 -2.94 -18.29
CA LEU A 266 0.70 -2.76 -16.94
C LEU A 266 -0.45 -2.56 -15.93
N MET A 267 -1.54 -1.91 -16.34
CA MET A 267 -2.72 -1.77 -15.50
C MET A 267 -3.39 -3.13 -15.26
N ASP A 268 -3.46 -4.02 -16.24
CA ASP A 268 -3.98 -5.37 -16.04
C ASP A 268 -3.13 -6.16 -15.03
N LEU A 269 -1.80 -6.05 -15.10
CA LEU A 269 -0.90 -6.63 -14.09
C LEU A 269 -1.13 -6.00 -12.72
N ARG A 270 -1.21 -4.67 -12.61
CA ARG A 270 -1.50 -3.97 -11.36
C ARG A 270 -2.81 -4.44 -10.73
N ILE A 271 -3.86 -4.60 -11.53
CA ILE A 271 -5.15 -5.11 -11.05
C ILE A 271 -5.02 -6.54 -10.52
N ARG A 272 -4.31 -7.41 -11.22
CA ARG A 272 -4.02 -8.78 -10.76
C ARG A 272 -3.32 -8.80 -9.41
N ILE A 273 -2.29 -7.97 -9.24
CA ILE A 273 -1.57 -7.79 -7.98
C ILE A 273 -2.52 -7.31 -6.87
N LEU A 274 -3.32 -6.27 -7.15
CA LEU A 274 -4.27 -5.72 -6.16
C LEU A 274 -5.32 -6.74 -5.74
N ILE A 275 -5.85 -7.52 -6.68
CA ILE A 275 -6.83 -8.58 -6.36
C ILE A 275 -6.16 -9.62 -5.46
N LYS A 276 -5.02 -10.19 -5.85
CA LYS A 276 -4.29 -11.19 -5.04
C LYS A 276 -4.02 -10.70 -3.62
N LYS A 277 -3.63 -9.44 -3.46
CA LYS A 277 -3.29 -8.84 -2.16
C LYS A 277 -4.52 -8.56 -1.28
N HIS A 278 -5.65 -8.18 -1.87
CA HIS A 278 -6.80 -7.64 -1.14
C HIS A 278 -8.05 -8.53 -1.16
N LEU A 279 -8.01 -9.67 -1.85
CA LEU A 279 -9.07 -10.67 -1.84
C LEU A 279 -8.99 -11.51 -0.56
N LYS A 280 -10.11 -11.58 0.17
CA LYS A 280 -10.27 -12.40 1.38
C LYS A 280 -11.55 -13.23 1.22
N GLY A 281 -11.42 -14.53 0.93
CA GLY A 281 -12.55 -15.36 0.57
C GLY A 281 -13.27 -14.79 -0.66
N THR A 282 -14.56 -14.49 -0.57
CA THR A 282 -15.37 -13.89 -1.64
C THR A 282 -15.44 -12.36 -1.58
N LYS A 283 -14.64 -11.71 -0.71
CA LYS A 283 -14.68 -10.26 -0.46
C LYS A 283 -13.42 -9.58 -0.99
N LEU A 284 -13.58 -8.66 -1.95
CA LEU A 284 -12.52 -7.85 -2.51
C LEU A 284 -12.66 -6.39 -2.07
N ASN A 285 -11.64 -5.89 -1.34
CA ASN A 285 -11.59 -4.51 -0.89
C ASN A 285 -10.48 -3.73 -1.60
N LEU A 286 -10.86 -2.87 -2.54
CA LEU A 286 -9.96 -2.00 -3.31
C LEU A 286 -10.16 -0.52 -3.00
N ASN A 287 -10.58 -0.16 -1.79
CA ASN A 287 -10.79 1.23 -1.39
C ASN A 287 -9.49 2.06 -1.47
N GLY A 288 -9.57 3.28 -2.03
CA GLY A 288 -8.48 4.24 -2.07
C GLY A 288 -7.27 3.81 -2.92
N LYS A 289 -7.46 2.96 -3.93
CA LYS A 289 -6.37 2.44 -4.78
C LYS A 289 -6.10 3.31 -6.02
N ARG A 290 -6.78 4.45 -6.16
CA ARG A 290 -6.64 5.36 -7.32
C ARG A 290 -6.77 4.62 -8.66
N LEU A 291 -7.84 3.83 -8.79
CA LEU A 291 -8.06 3.00 -9.97
C LEU A 291 -8.41 3.82 -11.21
N GLU A 292 -9.13 4.93 -11.02
CA GLU A 292 -9.67 5.75 -12.12
C GLU A 292 -10.48 4.90 -13.11
N ASN A 293 -10.89 5.46 -14.22
CA ASN A 293 -11.64 4.72 -15.24
C ASN A 293 -10.80 3.59 -15.89
N ARG A 294 -9.48 3.80 -15.98
CA ARG A 294 -8.55 2.79 -16.54
C ARG A 294 -8.52 1.53 -15.68
N GLY A 295 -8.38 1.71 -14.37
CA GLY A 295 -8.35 0.59 -13.43
C GLY A 295 -9.64 -0.19 -13.41
N LEU A 296 -10.81 0.48 -13.51
CA LEU A 296 -12.09 -0.22 -13.60
C LEU A 296 -12.24 -1.00 -14.90
N LYS A 297 -11.78 -0.47 -16.04
CA LYS A 297 -11.75 -1.22 -17.31
C LYS A 297 -10.88 -2.48 -17.22
N ALA A 298 -9.71 -2.39 -16.59
CA ALA A 298 -8.83 -3.52 -16.36
C ALA A 298 -9.46 -4.52 -15.35
N LEU A 299 -10.04 -4.01 -14.27
CA LEU A 299 -10.73 -4.82 -13.27
C LEU A 299 -11.86 -5.63 -13.91
N ALA A 300 -12.70 -5.00 -14.73
CA ALA A 300 -13.85 -5.63 -15.38
C ALA A 300 -13.47 -6.82 -16.29
N ARG A 301 -12.25 -6.81 -16.84
CA ARG A 301 -11.72 -7.91 -17.68
C ARG A 301 -11.10 -9.05 -16.90
N SER A 302 -10.84 -8.86 -15.61
CA SER A 302 -10.12 -9.84 -14.80
C SER A 302 -10.96 -11.05 -14.45
N GLU A 303 -10.54 -12.24 -14.87
CA GLU A 303 -11.14 -13.52 -14.52
C GLU A 303 -11.11 -13.82 -13.00
N LEU A 304 -10.16 -13.17 -12.29
CA LEU A 304 -10.04 -13.29 -10.84
C LEU A 304 -11.22 -12.68 -10.06
N LEU A 305 -12.14 -11.99 -10.74
CA LEU A 305 -13.41 -11.54 -10.14
C LEU A 305 -14.47 -12.65 -10.05
N SER A 306 -14.25 -13.80 -10.68
CA SER A 306 -15.21 -14.90 -10.69
C SER A 306 -15.41 -15.43 -9.26
N GLY A 307 -16.68 -15.50 -8.83
CA GLY A 307 -17.04 -15.94 -7.48
C GLY A 307 -16.96 -14.87 -6.39
N ILE A 308 -16.60 -13.62 -6.73
CA ILE A 308 -16.62 -12.52 -5.76
C ILE A 308 -18.09 -12.13 -5.45
N GLU A 309 -18.42 -12.11 -4.16
CA GLU A 309 -19.74 -11.70 -3.67
C GLU A 309 -19.76 -10.26 -3.15
N THR A 310 -18.64 -9.75 -2.66
CA THR A 310 -18.52 -8.37 -2.14
C THR A 310 -17.39 -7.65 -2.83
N LEU A 311 -17.69 -6.48 -3.42
CA LEU A 311 -16.72 -5.59 -4.06
C LEU A 311 -16.82 -4.19 -3.47
N SER A 312 -15.72 -3.70 -2.88
CA SER A 312 -15.63 -2.34 -2.37
C SER A 312 -14.62 -1.53 -3.16
N LEU A 313 -15.10 -0.42 -3.74
CA LEU A 313 -14.36 0.48 -4.65
C LEU A 313 -14.39 1.94 -4.16
N ARG A 314 -14.63 2.16 -2.86
CA ARG A 314 -14.72 3.51 -2.29
C ARG A 314 -13.48 4.35 -2.61
N ASN A 315 -13.69 5.65 -2.94
CA ASN A 315 -12.64 6.65 -3.13
C ASN A 315 -11.56 6.20 -4.14
N ASN A 316 -11.98 5.94 -5.39
CA ASN A 316 -11.10 5.48 -6.47
C ASN A 316 -11.03 6.42 -7.68
N TYR A 317 -11.65 7.60 -7.59
CA TYR A 317 -11.59 8.67 -8.61
C TYR A 317 -12.10 8.26 -10.01
N PHE A 318 -13.02 7.32 -10.09
CA PHE A 318 -13.70 6.99 -11.34
C PHE A 318 -15.06 7.68 -11.45
N ASP A 319 -15.55 7.80 -12.67
CA ASP A 319 -16.88 8.27 -13.01
C ASP A 319 -17.75 7.16 -13.65
N TYR A 320 -18.86 7.56 -14.27
CA TYR A 320 -19.77 6.64 -14.96
C TYR A 320 -19.10 5.82 -16.09
N ALA A 321 -18.01 6.33 -16.72
CA ALA A 321 -17.35 5.61 -17.81
C ALA A 321 -16.57 4.40 -17.30
N GLY A 322 -15.95 4.49 -16.11
CA GLY A 322 -15.35 3.34 -15.42
C GLY A 322 -16.43 2.34 -14.97
N LEU A 323 -17.51 2.84 -14.38
CA LEU A 323 -18.61 1.99 -13.93
C LEU A 323 -19.28 1.25 -15.10
N LYS A 324 -19.38 1.86 -16.28
CA LYS A 324 -19.91 1.22 -17.49
C LYS A 324 -19.11 -0.04 -17.86
N ALA A 325 -17.80 0.00 -17.76
CA ALA A 325 -16.97 -1.18 -18.00
C ALA A 325 -17.25 -2.29 -16.97
N LEU A 326 -17.37 -1.95 -15.69
CA LEU A 326 -17.69 -2.91 -14.64
C LEU A 326 -19.07 -3.53 -14.84
N ALA A 327 -20.06 -2.75 -15.27
CA ALA A 327 -21.42 -3.16 -15.60
C ALA A 327 -21.52 -4.11 -16.81
N GLN A 328 -20.45 -4.29 -17.55
CA GLN A 328 -20.32 -5.19 -18.69
C GLN A 328 -19.41 -6.40 -18.38
N SER A 329 -18.93 -6.53 -17.14
CA SER A 329 -18.03 -7.63 -16.76
C SER A 329 -18.72 -8.97 -16.81
N LYS A 330 -18.09 -9.95 -17.46
CA LYS A 330 -18.56 -11.34 -17.49
C LYS A 330 -18.24 -12.14 -16.21
N HIS A 331 -17.50 -11.52 -15.28
CA HIS A 331 -16.91 -12.20 -14.12
C HIS A 331 -17.56 -11.81 -12.78
N LEU A 332 -18.59 -10.96 -12.78
CA LEU A 332 -19.24 -10.44 -11.57
C LEU A 332 -20.66 -11.00 -11.32
N SER A 333 -20.99 -12.12 -11.94
CA SER A 333 -22.34 -12.72 -11.83
C SER A 333 -22.73 -13.15 -10.41
N SER A 334 -21.76 -13.36 -9.52
CA SER A 334 -21.99 -13.75 -8.11
C SER A 334 -22.11 -12.56 -7.16
N LEU A 335 -22.05 -11.30 -7.66
CA LEU A 335 -21.95 -10.12 -6.83
C LEU A 335 -23.26 -9.84 -6.05
N LYS A 336 -23.14 -9.74 -4.73
CA LYS A 336 -24.25 -9.47 -3.79
C LYS A 336 -24.12 -8.10 -3.11
N SER A 337 -22.92 -7.58 -2.99
CA SER A 337 -22.66 -6.29 -2.31
C SER A 337 -21.67 -5.45 -3.10
N LEU A 338 -22.06 -4.21 -3.42
CA LEU A 338 -21.27 -3.25 -4.19
C LEU A 338 -21.18 -1.93 -3.44
N ASN A 339 -19.96 -1.49 -3.15
CA ASN A 339 -19.70 -0.18 -2.55
C ASN A 339 -18.93 0.71 -3.52
N LEU A 340 -19.58 1.81 -3.95
CA LEU A 340 -19.04 2.82 -4.86
C LEU A 340 -18.86 4.19 -4.20
N MET A 341 -19.02 4.29 -2.87
CA MET A 341 -18.96 5.52 -2.10
C MET A 341 -17.77 6.41 -2.49
N ASP A 342 -17.96 7.72 -2.43
CA ASP A 342 -16.91 8.72 -2.73
C ASP A 342 -16.34 8.63 -4.16
N ASN A 343 -17.19 8.35 -5.18
CA ASN A 343 -16.82 8.39 -6.60
C ASN A 343 -17.85 9.21 -7.39
N ALA A 344 -17.41 9.93 -8.42
CA ALA A 344 -18.26 10.86 -9.16
C ALA A 344 -19.10 10.17 -10.28
N ILE A 345 -19.87 9.13 -9.94
CA ILE A 345 -20.64 8.38 -10.96
C ILE A 345 -21.85 9.14 -11.51
N LEU A 346 -22.41 10.08 -10.72
CA LEU A 346 -23.51 10.96 -11.09
C LEU A 346 -24.80 10.19 -11.53
N ASN A 347 -25.78 10.92 -12.06
CA ASN A 347 -27.02 10.29 -12.58
C ASN A 347 -26.75 9.29 -13.70
N LYS A 348 -25.72 9.51 -14.53
CA LYS A 348 -25.34 8.56 -15.59
C LYS A 348 -24.91 7.21 -15.02
N GLY A 349 -24.18 7.22 -13.90
CA GLY A 349 -23.81 5.98 -13.21
C GLY A 349 -25.03 5.27 -12.61
N ALA A 350 -25.98 6.00 -12.04
CA ALA A 350 -27.21 5.41 -11.54
C ALA A 350 -28.04 4.74 -12.66
N ILE A 351 -28.09 5.32 -13.87
CA ILE A 351 -28.71 4.72 -15.05
C ILE A 351 -27.99 3.41 -15.43
N ILE A 352 -26.66 3.42 -15.48
CA ILE A 352 -25.86 2.22 -15.78
C ILE A 352 -26.12 1.12 -14.76
N LEU A 353 -26.20 1.45 -13.46
CA LEU A 353 -26.55 0.46 -12.42
C LEU A 353 -27.95 -0.13 -12.64
N ALA A 354 -28.89 0.70 -13.02
CA ALA A 354 -30.29 0.32 -13.23
C ALA A 354 -30.49 -0.61 -14.45
N GLU A 355 -29.70 -0.43 -15.49
CA GLU A 355 -29.81 -1.14 -16.77
C GLU A 355 -28.97 -2.42 -16.84
N SER A 356 -28.00 -2.60 -15.94
CA SER A 356 -27.06 -3.72 -16.02
C SER A 356 -27.58 -4.99 -15.36
N GLU A 357 -27.64 -6.07 -16.14
CA GLU A 357 -27.95 -7.43 -15.64
C GLU A 357 -26.84 -7.99 -14.72
N VAL A 358 -25.62 -7.51 -14.83
CA VAL A 358 -24.48 -7.91 -13.96
C VAL A 358 -24.80 -7.66 -12.49
N PHE A 359 -25.60 -6.64 -12.21
CA PHE A 359 -25.96 -6.23 -10.86
C PHE A 359 -27.30 -6.79 -10.36
N SER A 360 -27.93 -7.68 -11.10
CA SER A 360 -29.25 -8.26 -10.74
C SER A 360 -29.24 -9.08 -9.45
N GLY A 361 -28.08 -9.60 -9.05
CA GLY A 361 -27.89 -10.31 -7.80
C GLY A 361 -27.67 -9.45 -6.57
N LEU A 362 -27.57 -8.10 -6.73
CA LEU A 362 -27.24 -7.22 -5.63
C LEU A 362 -28.29 -7.21 -4.53
N LYS A 363 -27.82 -7.36 -3.31
CA LYS A 363 -28.57 -7.19 -2.06
C LYS A 363 -28.21 -5.88 -1.36
N ASN A 364 -26.95 -5.45 -1.44
CA ASN A 364 -26.42 -4.26 -0.78
C ASN A 364 -25.76 -3.34 -1.81
N LEU A 365 -26.25 -2.10 -1.88
CA LEU A 365 -25.69 -1.04 -2.75
C LEU A 365 -25.37 0.19 -1.93
N ASN A 366 -24.09 0.58 -1.91
CA ASN A 366 -23.67 1.84 -1.33
C ASN A 366 -23.17 2.78 -2.43
N ILE A 367 -23.92 3.90 -2.61
CA ILE A 367 -23.61 5.01 -3.52
C ILE A 367 -23.60 6.36 -2.77
N GLU A 368 -23.14 6.33 -1.51
CA GLU A 368 -22.95 7.55 -0.71
C GLU A 368 -21.96 8.48 -1.39
N ASN A 369 -22.25 9.79 -1.38
CA ASN A 369 -21.39 10.84 -1.93
C ASN A 369 -20.96 10.56 -3.38
N CYS A 370 -21.92 10.21 -4.23
CA CYS A 370 -21.67 9.86 -5.64
C CYS A 370 -22.25 10.89 -6.64
N GLY A 371 -22.78 12.01 -6.16
CA GLY A 371 -23.39 13.06 -6.98
C GLY A 371 -24.72 12.64 -7.63
N ILE A 372 -25.45 11.74 -6.97
CA ILE A 372 -26.77 11.30 -7.44
C ILE A 372 -27.83 12.36 -7.12
N MET A 373 -28.68 12.66 -8.09
CA MET A 373 -29.78 13.59 -8.02
C MET A 373 -31.12 12.86 -8.26
N PRO A 374 -32.29 13.53 -8.17
CA PRO A 374 -33.61 12.88 -8.32
C PRO A 374 -33.76 12.02 -9.58
N ALA A 375 -33.17 12.45 -10.70
CA ALA A 375 -33.21 11.69 -11.96
C ALA A 375 -32.46 10.35 -11.88
N GLY A 376 -31.35 10.27 -11.13
CA GLY A 376 -30.63 9.03 -10.87
C GLY A 376 -31.44 8.07 -10.02
N ILE A 377 -32.11 8.54 -8.97
CA ILE A 377 -33.01 7.73 -8.15
C ILE A 377 -34.21 7.23 -8.95
N LEU A 378 -34.75 8.06 -9.84
CA LEU A 378 -35.84 7.61 -10.73
C LEU A 378 -35.40 6.46 -11.63
N ALA A 379 -34.17 6.50 -12.16
CA ALA A 379 -33.63 5.39 -12.95
C ALA A 379 -33.51 4.10 -12.11
N LEU A 380 -32.94 4.17 -10.90
CA LEU A 380 -32.86 3.04 -9.98
C LEU A 380 -34.25 2.51 -9.61
N ALA A 381 -35.20 3.39 -9.37
CA ALA A 381 -36.58 3.02 -9.05
C ALA A 381 -37.32 2.28 -10.19
N LYS A 382 -36.95 2.54 -11.43
CA LYS A 382 -37.49 1.87 -12.64
C LYS A 382 -36.69 0.65 -13.08
N SER A 383 -35.60 0.31 -12.38
CA SER A 383 -34.70 -0.78 -12.77
C SER A 383 -35.41 -2.13 -12.79
N ALA A 384 -35.28 -2.87 -13.89
CA ALA A 384 -35.73 -4.25 -13.96
C ALA A 384 -34.79 -5.21 -13.23
N SER A 385 -33.51 -4.83 -13.05
CA SER A 385 -32.44 -5.68 -12.52
C SER A 385 -32.31 -5.59 -10.99
N LEU A 386 -32.52 -4.45 -10.36
CA LEU A 386 -32.23 -4.24 -8.92
C LEU A 386 -33.34 -4.69 -7.95
N LYS A 387 -34.11 -5.73 -8.29
CA LYS A 387 -35.26 -6.22 -7.49
C LYS A 387 -34.88 -6.97 -6.21
N ASN A 388 -33.60 -7.25 -6.02
CA ASN A 388 -33.12 -8.03 -4.90
C ASN A 388 -32.48 -7.20 -3.81
N LEU A 389 -32.50 -5.85 -3.92
CA LEU A 389 -31.89 -4.97 -2.93
C LEU A 389 -32.60 -5.09 -1.59
N GLU A 390 -31.80 -5.37 -0.57
CA GLU A 390 -32.17 -5.40 0.84
C GLU A 390 -31.65 -4.16 1.59
N GLU A 391 -30.52 -3.57 1.14
CA GLU A 391 -29.94 -2.36 1.70
C GLU A 391 -29.49 -1.39 0.60
N ILE A 392 -29.85 -0.11 0.74
CA ILE A 392 -29.31 0.98 -0.08
C ILE A 392 -28.81 2.13 0.79
N THR A 393 -27.60 2.61 0.52
CA THR A 393 -27.00 3.78 1.17
C THR A 393 -26.87 4.90 0.14
N LEU A 394 -27.57 6.02 0.40
CA LEU A 394 -27.67 7.19 -0.47
C LEU A 394 -27.11 8.47 0.15
N ASN A 395 -26.56 8.40 1.39
CA ASN A 395 -26.13 9.57 2.15
C ASN A 395 -25.30 10.54 1.30
N LYS A 396 -25.37 11.84 1.62
CA LYS A 396 -24.57 12.90 0.98
C LYS A 396 -24.75 12.98 -0.55
N ASN A 397 -25.96 12.72 -1.01
CA ASN A 397 -26.38 12.97 -2.40
C ASN A 397 -27.51 14.01 -2.40
N ASP A 398 -27.65 14.81 -3.46
CA ASP A 398 -28.71 15.83 -3.53
C ASP A 398 -29.97 15.25 -4.20
N ILE A 399 -30.57 14.22 -3.58
CA ILE A 399 -31.71 13.49 -4.16
C ILE A 399 -33.03 14.22 -4.01
N LYS A 400 -33.15 15.15 -3.03
CA LYS A 400 -34.34 15.93 -2.73
C LYS A 400 -35.60 15.09 -2.49
N ASP A 401 -36.70 15.74 -2.11
CA ASP A 401 -37.99 15.05 -1.87
C ASP A 401 -38.41 14.17 -3.03
N LYS A 402 -38.24 14.67 -4.25
CA LYS A 402 -38.62 13.97 -5.47
C LYS A 402 -37.92 12.63 -5.64
N GLY A 403 -36.61 12.55 -5.31
CA GLY A 403 -35.86 11.32 -5.36
C GLY A 403 -36.38 10.30 -4.38
N LEU A 404 -36.60 10.70 -3.13
CA LEU A 404 -37.09 9.76 -2.12
C LEU A 404 -38.55 9.32 -2.39
N GLN A 405 -39.39 10.20 -2.95
CA GLN A 405 -40.72 9.84 -3.43
C GLN A 405 -40.66 8.78 -4.57
N HIS A 406 -39.76 8.93 -5.53
CA HIS A 406 -39.57 7.93 -6.59
C HIS A 406 -39.16 6.57 -6.01
N LEU A 407 -38.27 6.55 -5.02
CA LEU A 407 -37.85 5.33 -4.34
C LEU A 407 -39.05 4.67 -3.62
N ALA A 408 -39.80 5.45 -2.86
CA ALA A 408 -40.96 5.01 -2.10
C ALA A 408 -42.07 4.43 -2.98
N ALA A 409 -42.28 4.98 -4.17
CA ALA A 409 -43.30 4.54 -5.13
C ALA A 409 -42.89 3.27 -5.91
N SER A 410 -41.62 2.84 -5.83
CA SER A 410 -41.09 1.76 -6.66
C SER A 410 -41.41 0.39 -6.09
N GLN A 411 -41.96 -0.50 -6.90
CA GLN A 411 -42.15 -1.93 -6.59
C GLN A 411 -40.81 -2.70 -6.54
N ASN A 412 -39.77 -2.19 -7.17
CA ASN A 412 -38.46 -2.83 -7.20
C ASN A 412 -37.77 -2.86 -5.84
N PHE A 413 -38.16 -2.00 -4.91
CA PHE A 413 -37.62 -1.94 -3.55
C PHE A 413 -38.48 -2.64 -2.49
N ALA A 414 -39.39 -3.53 -2.90
CA ALA A 414 -40.25 -4.26 -1.97
C ALA A 414 -39.48 -5.19 -0.98
N LYS A 415 -38.23 -5.57 -1.28
CA LYS A 415 -37.35 -6.34 -0.40
C LYS A 415 -36.48 -5.49 0.51
N LEU A 416 -36.56 -4.15 0.41
CA LEU A 416 -35.67 -3.24 1.12
C LEU A 416 -35.93 -3.30 2.63
N LYS A 417 -34.86 -3.58 3.39
CA LYS A 417 -34.85 -3.63 4.86
C LYS A 417 -34.14 -2.42 5.47
N SER A 418 -33.16 -1.85 4.77
CA SER A 418 -32.38 -0.70 5.27
C SER A 418 -32.26 0.38 4.20
N LEU A 419 -32.73 1.59 4.53
CA LEU A 419 -32.61 2.80 3.72
C LEU A 419 -31.81 3.85 4.50
N LYS A 420 -30.61 4.21 3.99
CA LYS A 420 -29.79 5.28 4.55
C LYS A 420 -29.80 6.48 3.59
N ALA A 421 -30.48 7.54 3.99
CA ALA A 421 -30.68 8.78 3.24
C ALA A 421 -30.37 10.01 4.14
N GLY A 422 -29.24 10.00 4.81
CA GLY A 422 -28.74 11.13 5.59
C GLY A 422 -28.06 12.17 4.70
N ASP A 423 -28.25 13.46 5.04
CA ASP A 423 -27.65 14.59 4.31
C ASP A 423 -28.01 14.57 2.80
N VAL A 424 -29.29 14.39 2.44
CA VAL A 424 -29.75 14.24 1.04
C VAL A 424 -30.74 15.33 0.58
N SER A 425 -30.84 16.41 1.31
CA SER A 425 -31.70 17.60 1.02
C SER A 425 -33.19 17.29 0.95
N VAL A 426 -33.70 16.40 1.83
CA VAL A 426 -35.11 16.06 1.91
C VAL A 426 -35.84 16.83 3.02
N GLY A 427 -37.13 17.04 2.85
CA GLY A 427 -38.03 17.65 3.80
C GLY A 427 -39.29 16.82 4.05
N ASP A 428 -40.37 17.48 4.43
CA ASP A 428 -41.62 16.85 4.85
C ASP A 428 -42.33 16.08 3.73
N LEU A 429 -42.20 16.54 2.47
CA LEU A 429 -42.80 15.88 1.32
C LEU A 429 -42.15 14.49 1.05
N ALA A 430 -40.86 14.33 1.37
CA ALA A 430 -40.22 13.05 1.29
C ALA A 430 -40.77 12.07 2.33
N VAL A 431 -40.95 12.52 3.58
CA VAL A 431 -41.55 11.73 4.65
C VAL A 431 -42.96 11.29 4.27
N LYS A 432 -43.78 12.25 3.75
CA LYS A 432 -45.11 11.93 3.26
C LYS A 432 -45.09 10.83 2.19
N GLY A 433 -44.14 10.87 1.26
CA GLY A 433 -43.98 9.84 0.25
C GLY A 433 -43.63 8.46 0.85
N LEU A 434 -42.74 8.40 1.86
CA LEU A 434 -42.39 7.16 2.54
C LEU A 434 -43.55 6.53 3.30
N VAL A 435 -44.33 7.34 4.04
CA VAL A 435 -45.46 6.83 4.85
C VAL A 435 -46.64 6.36 4.00
N LEU A 436 -46.80 6.88 2.79
CA LEU A 436 -47.80 6.45 1.82
C LEU A 436 -47.35 5.25 0.96
N SER A 437 -46.11 4.79 1.12
CA SER A 437 -45.58 3.72 0.31
C SER A 437 -46.18 2.36 0.67
N HIS A 438 -46.79 1.70 -0.29
CA HIS A 438 -47.22 0.30 -0.16
C HIS A 438 -46.12 -0.72 -0.43
N ASN A 439 -44.94 -0.25 -0.87
CA ASN A 439 -43.80 -1.08 -1.29
C ASN A 439 -42.75 -1.29 -0.20
N LEU A 440 -42.62 -0.38 0.78
CA LEU A 440 -41.59 -0.41 1.82
C LEU A 440 -42.02 -1.15 3.10
N LYS A 441 -42.87 -2.17 2.99
CA LYS A 441 -43.42 -2.93 4.14
C LYS A 441 -42.38 -3.69 4.95
N ASN A 442 -41.23 -4.01 4.35
CA ASN A 442 -40.15 -4.77 4.97
C ASN A 442 -39.04 -3.88 5.52
N LEU A 443 -39.22 -2.53 5.53
CA LEU A 443 -38.19 -1.60 5.97
C LEU A 443 -38.03 -1.68 7.49
N GLU A 444 -36.87 -2.11 7.93
CA GLU A 444 -36.48 -2.26 9.34
C GLU A 444 -35.61 -1.11 9.83
N GLU A 445 -34.82 -0.51 8.95
CA GLU A 445 -33.93 0.62 9.30
C GLU A 445 -34.14 1.80 8.34
N LEU A 446 -34.40 2.99 8.91
CA LEU A 446 -34.57 4.24 8.18
C LEU A 446 -33.69 5.33 8.79
N HIS A 447 -32.74 5.83 8.01
CA HIS A 447 -31.86 6.92 8.41
C HIS A 447 -32.17 8.15 7.55
N LEU A 448 -32.64 9.23 8.16
CA LEU A 448 -32.97 10.53 7.56
C LEU A 448 -32.27 11.69 8.27
N ASN A 449 -31.15 11.40 8.94
CA ASN A 449 -30.37 12.40 9.67
C ASN A 449 -29.79 13.48 8.74
N GLY A 450 -29.61 14.71 9.26
CA GLY A 450 -28.99 15.80 8.50
C GLY A 450 -29.85 16.34 7.34
N ASN A 451 -31.16 16.35 7.50
CA ASN A 451 -32.11 16.79 6.48
C ASN A 451 -32.91 18.05 6.93
N SER A 452 -34.00 18.34 6.27
CA SER A 452 -34.84 19.53 6.56
C SER A 452 -36.25 19.17 6.99
N ILE A 453 -36.40 18.01 7.67
CA ILE A 453 -37.68 17.54 8.18
C ILE A 453 -38.11 18.43 9.34
N THR A 454 -39.38 18.91 9.33
CA THR A 454 -39.97 19.72 10.37
C THR A 454 -40.98 18.92 11.19
N ARG A 455 -41.66 19.59 12.13
CA ARG A 455 -42.76 19.01 12.89
C ARG A 455 -43.90 18.49 11.99
N GLU A 456 -44.15 19.15 10.82
CA GLU A 456 -45.13 18.65 9.86
C GLU A 456 -44.77 17.29 9.31
N GLY A 457 -43.49 17.09 8.92
CA GLY A 457 -42.98 15.80 8.46
C GLY A 457 -43.10 14.70 9.52
N LEU A 458 -42.85 15.01 10.80
CA LEU A 458 -43.08 14.07 11.90
C LEU A 458 -44.56 13.72 12.05
N GLY A 459 -45.47 14.64 11.84
CA GLY A 459 -46.92 14.40 11.85
C GLY A 459 -47.33 13.30 10.83
N PHE A 460 -46.70 13.26 9.66
CA PHE A 460 -46.96 12.16 8.70
C PHE A 460 -46.52 10.80 9.22
N LEU A 461 -45.48 10.72 10.02
CA LEU A 461 -45.05 9.45 10.62
C LEU A 461 -46.07 8.94 11.66
N GLN A 462 -46.78 9.82 12.34
CA GLN A 462 -47.79 9.45 13.33
C GLN A 462 -48.91 8.58 12.75
N ASP A 463 -49.31 8.85 11.52
CA ASP A 463 -50.42 8.20 10.84
C ASP A 463 -50.01 7.16 9.79
N THR A 464 -48.75 6.72 9.78
CA THR A 464 -48.24 5.82 8.74
C THR A 464 -48.90 4.44 8.75
N PRO A 465 -49.41 3.96 7.61
CA PRO A 465 -49.86 2.58 7.47
C PRO A 465 -48.74 1.61 7.05
N SER A 466 -47.55 2.13 6.64
CA SER A 466 -46.63 1.39 5.79
C SER A 466 -45.32 0.97 6.48
N LEU A 467 -44.87 1.67 7.52
CA LEU A 467 -43.54 1.46 8.12
C LEU A 467 -43.57 0.62 9.41
N CYS A 468 -44.52 -0.33 9.50
CA CYS A 468 -44.74 -1.11 10.73
C CYS A 468 -43.61 -2.09 11.07
N ALA A 469 -42.69 -2.38 10.16
CA ALA A 469 -41.55 -3.25 10.36
C ALA A 469 -40.33 -2.52 10.96
N LEU A 470 -40.38 -1.19 11.10
CA LEU A 470 -39.24 -0.41 11.56
C LEU A 470 -38.80 -0.81 12.97
N LYS A 471 -37.48 -1.07 13.09
CA LYS A 471 -36.75 -1.34 14.31
C LYS A 471 -35.83 -0.18 14.69
N LYS A 472 -35.33 0.56 13.68
CA LYS A 472 -34.41 1.67 13.89
C LYS A 472 -34.79 2.86 13.02
N ILE A 473 -34.82 4.04 13.63
CA ILE A 473 -34.99 5.32 12.95
C ILE A 473 -33.95 6.33 13.44
N ASP A 474 -33.27 7.01 12.51
CA ASP A 474 -32.33 8.10 12.82
C ASP A 474 -32.82 9.38 12.15
N LEU A 475 -33.23 10.35 12.96
CA LEU A 475 -33.78 11.65 12.58
C LEU A 475 -32.90 12.82 13.06
N ARG A 476 -31.72 12.57 13.60
CA ARG A 476 -30.84 13.63 14.14
C ARG A 476 -30.54 14.71 13.12
N ARG A 477 -30.28 15.92 13.62
CA ARG A 477 -29.91 17.06 12.77
C ARG A 477 -30.96 17.39 11.68
N ASN A 478 -32.25 17.43 12.09
CA ASN A 478 -33.38 17.93 11.30
C ASN A 478 -33.92 19.24 11.92
N LYS A 479 -35.04 19.78 11.42
CA LYS A 479 -35.61 21.08 11.80
C LYS A 479 -36.82 20.95 12.73
N PHE A 480 -36.74 20.10 13.75
CA PHE A 480 -37.76 19.92 14.78
C PHE A 480 -37.10 19.85 16.18
N LEU A 481 -37.92 20.02 17.22
CA LEU A 481 -37.44 19.88 18.61
C LEU A 481 -37.61 18.45 19.10
N TYR A 482 -36.89 18.10 20.16
CA TYR A 482 -36.95 16.77 20.78
C TYR A 482 -38.40 16.42 21.19
N GLU A 483 -39.13 17.40 21.75
CA GLU A 483 -40.51 17.23 22.21
C GLU A 483 -41.47 16.87 21.06
N ASP A 484 -41.16 17.29 19.84
CA ASP A 484 -41.98 16.99 18.66
C ASP A 484 -41.95 15.52 18.22
N CYS A 485 -40.97 14.73 18.68
CA CYS A 485 -40.73 13.35 18.25
C CYS A 485 -40.94 12.30 19.36
N VAL A 486 -41.21 12.69 20.59
CA VAL A 486 -41.42 11.77 21.72
C VAL A 486 -42.50 10.73 21.44
N PHE A 487 -43.55 11.10 20.69
CA PHE A 487 -44.64 10.19 20.34
C PHE A 487 -44.19 8.95 19.54
N LEU A 488 -43.03 9.01 18.86
CA LEU A 488 -42.53 7.85 18.10
C LEU A 488 -42.17 6.66 18.99
N ALA A 489 -41.67 6.95 20.21
CA ALA A 489 -41.32 5.90 21.16
C ALA A 489 -42.54 5.15 21.71
N ASP A 490 -43.66 5.88 21.87
CA ASP A 490 -44.89 5.34 22.48
C ASP A 490 -45.96 4.97 21.42
N SER A 491 -45.67 5.13 20.15
CA SER A 491 -46.65 4.90 19.10
C SER A 491 -47.01 3.42 18.94
N PRO A 492 -48.30 3.03 19.05
CA PRO A 492 -48.70 1.63 18.86
C PRO A 492 -48.44 1.12 17.42
N ARG A 493 -48.15 2.01 16.48
CA ARG A 493 -47.83 1.64 15.09
C ARG A 493 -46.38 1.20 14.90
N PHE A 494 -45.47 1.68 15.73
CA PHE A 494 -44.05 1.32 15.74
C PHE A 494 -43.71 0.28 16.80
N LYS A 495 -44.51 -0.78 16.94
CA LYS A 495 -44.35 -1.82 17.96
C LYS A 495 -42.97 -2.50 18.00
N ASN A 496 -42.26 -2.47 16.88
CA ASN A 496 -40.94 -3.10 16.73
C ASN A 496 -39.78 -2.11 16.86
N LEU A 497 -40.06 -0.85 17.18
CA LEU A 497 -39.04 0.20 17.21
C LEU A 497 -38.16 0.06 18.46
N GLU A 498 -36.91 -0.33 18.27
CA GLU A 498 -35.92 -0.57 19.32
C GLU A 498 -34.96 0.62 19.50
N VAL A 499 -34.64 1.31 18.41
CA VAL A 499 -33.67 2.40 18.38
C VAL A 499 -34.25 3.62 17.70
N VAL A 500 -34.39 4.69 18.47
CA VAL A 500 -34.77 6.01 17.98
C VAL A 500 -33.65 7.00 18.27
N ARG A 501 -33.22 7.76 17.25
CA ARG A 501 -32.19 8.80 17.39
C ARG A 501 -32.72 10.11 16.87
N PHE A 502 -32.75 11.14 17.75
CA PHE A 502 -33.24 12.48 17.46
C PHE A 502 -32.12 13.51 17.45
#